data_d53b3968a2906344c0c536de363fbae5
#
_entry.id   d53b3968a2906344c0c536de363fbae5
#
_cell.length_a   1.000
_cell.length_b   1.000
_cell.length_c   1.000
_cell.angle_alpha   90.00
_cell.angle_beta   90.00
_cell.angle_gamma   90.00
#
_symmetry.space_group_name_H-M   'P 1'
#
loop_
_entity.id
_entity.type
_entity.pdbx_description
1 polymer ?
#
loop_
_entity_poly.entity_id
_entity_poly.type
_entity_poly.pdbx_seq_one_letter_code
_entity_poly.pdbx_strand_id
1 'polypeptide(L)'
;MRYLFTISLLILSIIPSANAETWKYFCTGEVNQFFISFDTKKKTIITGNSNPKKYWFKDNYTFWHSASKYSVYEYTFKKSYNRLSGILKVKSHHLVTSEDKWYDYECSISGKQF
;
A
#
# COMPACT_ATOMS: atom_id res chain seq x y z
N MET A 1 -42.99 13.97 7.55
CA MET A 1 -42.70 12.66 8.06
C MET A 1 -41.94 11.80 7.07
N ARG A 2 -42.49 11.66 5.89
CA ARG A 2 -41.78 10.91 4.85
C ARG A 2 -40.48 11.55 4.47
N TYR A 3 -40.36 12.84 4.61
CA TYR A 3 -39.13 13.56 4.29
C TYR A 3 -37.98 13.20 5.19
N LEU A 4 -38.28 12.89 6.45
CA LEU A 4 -37.27 12.48 7.39
C LEU A 4 -36.64 11.15 6.97
N PHE A 5 -37.45 10.25 6.47
CA PHE A 5 -36.95 9.01 5.92
C PHE A 5 -35.98 9.24 4.77
N THR A 6 -36.36 10.09 3.85
CA THR A 6 -35.57 10.39 2.69
C THR A 6 -34.22 10.98 3.08
N ILE A 7 -34.22 11.90 4.03
CA ILE A 7 -32.99 12.51 4.51
C ILE A 7 -32.10 11.48 5.16
N SER A 8 -32.64 10.59 5.96
CA SER A 8 -31.87 9.53 6.61
C SER A 8 -31.23 8.62 5.59
N LEU A 9 -31.89 8.28 4.54
CA LEU A 9 -31.36 7.46 3.47
C LEU A 9 -30.20 8.13 2.77
N LEU A 10 -30.27 9.41 2.54
CA LEU A 10 -29.20 10.16 1.94
C LEU A 10 -27.96 10.15 2.81
N ILE A 11 -28.12 10.33 4.11
CA ILE A 11 -26.99 10.27 5.04
C ILE A 11 -26.36 8.90 5.02
N LEU A 12 -27.15 7.85 5.02
CA LEU A 12 -26.64 6.49 4.97
C LEU A 12 -25.88 6.19 3.68
N SER A 13 -26.30 6.76 2.57
CA SER A 13 -25.62 6.53 1.30
C SER A 13 -24.24 7.16 1.25
N ILE A 14 -23.94 8.14 2.09
CA ILE A 14 -22.63 8.75 2.17
C ILE A 14 -21.66 7.86 2.94
N ILE A 15 -22.13 7.13 3.93
CA ILE A 15 -21.29 6.31 4.80
C ILE A 15 -20.42 5.31 4.02
N PRO A 16 -20.95 4.55 3.04
CA PRO A 16 -20.13 3.59 2.30
C PRO A 16 -18.93 4.21 1.60
N SER A 17 -19.05 5.43 1.11
CA SER A 17 -17.91 6.07 0.44
C SER A 17 -16.83 6.47 1.42
N ALA A 18 -17.15 6.71 2.67
CA ALA A 18 -16.17 7.02 3.71
C ALA A 18 -15.31 5.81 4.07
N ASN A 19 -15.73 4.60 3.70
CA ASN A 19 -14.97 3.39 3.97
C ASN A 19 -13.91 3.11 2.90
N ALA A 20 -13.90 3.83 1.81
CA ALA A 20 -12.90 3.70 0.75
C ALA A 20 -11.64 4.44 1.20
N GLU A 21 -10.73 3.73 1.85
CA GLU A 21 -9.58 4.29 2.51
C GLU A 21 -8.31 4.06 1.69
N THR A 22 -7.54 5.12 1.47
CA THR A 22 -6.24 5.04 0.82
C THR A 22 -5.17 5.56 1.77
N TRP A 23 -4.17 4.73 2.02
CA TRP A 23 -3.01 5.09 2.82
C TRP A 23 -1.82 5.27 1.91
N LYS A 24 -1.18 6.43 2.01
CA LYS A 24 -0.03 6.74 1.17
C LYS A 24 1.18 7.02 2.03
N TYR A 25 2.25 6.31 1.76
CA TYR A 25 3.53 6.47 2.46
C TYR A 25 4.60 6.92 1.47
N PHE A 26 5.50 7.75 1.95
CA PHE A 26 6.71 8.09 1.22
C PHE A 26 7.86 7.29 1.82
N CYS A 27 8.52 6.49 0.99
CA CYS A 27 9.59 5.58 1.40
C CYS A 27 10.92 6.07 0.88
N THR A 28 11.91 6.19 1.76
CA THR A 28 13.26 6.65 1.41
C THR A 28 14.27 5.56 1.72
N GLY A 29 15.21 5.34 0.81
CA GLY A 29 16.30 4.40 0.96
C GLY A 29 17.60 4.98 0.42
N GLU A 30 18.67 4.19 0.44
CA GLU A 30 19.97 4.64 -0.03
C GLU A 30 20.00 4.85 -1.54
N VAL A 31 19.27 4.04 -2.29
CA VAL A 31 19.35 4.03 -3.75
C VAL A 31 18.32 4.95 -4.38
N ASN A 32 17.11 4.94 -3.86
CA ASN A 32 16.01 5.71 -4.42
C ASN A 32 14.93 5.98 -3.38
N GLN A 33 13.92 6.70 -3.79
CA GLN A 33 12.76 7.01 -2.97
C GLN A 33 11.51 6.96 -3.83
N PHE A 34 10.40 6.56 -3.25
CA PHE A 34 9.13 6.46 -3.98
C PHE A 34 7.96 6.43 -3.00
N PHE A 35 6.76 6.60 -3.56
CA PHE A 35 5.53 6.48 -2.80
C PHE A 35 4.97 5.08 -2.93
N ILE A 36 4.33 4.61 -1.86
CA ILE A 36 3.48 3.42 -1.92
C ILE A 36 2.08 3.82 -1.48
N SER A 37 1.07 3.35 -2.19
CA SER A 37 -0.33 3.67 -1.91
C SER A 37 -1.13 2.41 -1.75
N PHE A 38 -1.76 2.25 -0.57
CA PHE A 38 -2.62 1.11 -0.27
C PHE A 38 -4.07 1.49 -0.46
N ASP A 39 -4.81 0.70 -1.22
CA ASP A 39 -6.26 0.77 -1.28
C ASP A 39 -6.82 -0.36 -0.43
N THR A 40 -7.31 -0.04 0.76
CA THR A 40 -7.76 -1.04 1.71
C THR A 40 -9.05 -1.72 1.30
N LYS A 41 -9.85 -1.07 0.49
CA LYS A 41 -11.10 -1.64 -0.01
C LYS A 41 -10.84 -2.69 -1.07
N LYS A 42 -10.00 -2.37 -2.04
CA LYS A 42 -9.66 -3.29 -3.13
C LYS A 42 -8.54 -4.25 -2.76
N LYS A 43 -7.85 -3.98 -1.66
CA LYS A 43 -6.66 -4.72 -1.22
C LYS A 43 -5.59 -4.76 -2.30
N THR A 44 -5.30 -3.57 -2.83
CA THR A 44 -4.26 -3.39 -3.83
C THR A 44 -3.26 -2.35 -3.37
N ILE A 45 -2.07 -2.42 -3.94
CA ILE A 45 -0.99 -1.46 -3.68
C ILE A 45 -0.40 -0.98 -4.99
N ILE A 46 -0.06 0.29 -5.01
CA ILE A 46 0.68 0.91 -6.11
C ILE A 46 2.04 1.32 -5.56
N THR A 47 3.10 0.84 -6.19
CA THR A 47 4.48 1.18 -5.84
C THR A 47 4.99 2.16 -6.89
N GLY A 48 5.27 3.39 -6.49
CA GLY A 48 5.68 4.44 -7.42
C GLY A 48 4.61 4.68 -8.48
N ASN A 49 4.97 4.55 -9.73
CA ASN A 49 4.07 4.73 -10.87
C ASN A 49 3.64 3.41 -11.50
N SER A 50 3.82 2.31 -10.80
CA SER A 50 3.49 1.00 -11.35
C SER A 50 2.00 0.73 -11.31
N ASN A 51 1.57 -0.35 -11.98
CA ASN A 51 0.20 -0.80 -11.94
C ASN A 51 -0.15 -1.37 -10.57
N PRO A 52 -1.43 -1.31 -10.15
CA PRO A 52 -1.84 -1.90 -8.88
C PRO A 52 -1.55 -3.38 -8.81
N LYS A 53 -1.10 -3.83 -7.64
CA LYS A 53 -0.83 -5.23 -7.33
C LYS A 53 -1.65 -5.64 -6.13
N LYS A 54 -2.06 -6.89 -6.05
CA LYS A 54 -2.71 -7.42 -4.86
C LYS A 54 -1.70 -7.57 -3.75
N TYR A 55 -2.13 -7.32 -2.51
CA TYR A 55 -1.32 -7.58 -1.34
C TYR A 55 -2.05 -8.51 -0.38
N TRP A 56 -1.31 -9.12 0.54
CA TRP A 56 -1.87 -9.94 1.58
C TRP A 56 -1.17 -9.65 2.90
N PHE A 57 -1.82 -10.06 3.99
CA PHE A 57 -1.31 -9.84 5.34
C PHE A 57 -0.94 -11.15 6.00
N LYS A 58 0.07 -11.08 6.84
CA LYS A 58 0.37 -12.10 7.83
C LYS A 58 0.97 -11.40 9.04
N ASP A 59 0.33 -11.53 10.20
CA ASP A 59 0.73 -10.83 11.42
C ASP A 59 0.73 -9.30 11.19
N ASN A 60 1.85 -8.64 11.44
CA ASN A 60 1.98 -7.20 11.24
C ASN A 60 2.59 -6.82 9.90
N TYR A 61 2.72 -7.79 9.00
CA TYR A 61 3.39 -7.59 7.73
C TYR A 61 2.41 -7.58 6.58
N THR A 62 2.69 -6.73 5.61
CA THR A 62 1.99 -6.71 4.33
C THR A 62 2.96 -7.11 3.24
N PHE A 63 2.53 -8.00 2.37
CA PHE A 63 3.37 -8.57 1.32
C PHE A 63 2.78 -8.33 -0.05
N TRP A 64 3.64 -8.06 -1.03
CA TRP A 64 3.24 -8.06 -2.42
C TRP A 64 4.43 -8.33 -3.31
N HIS A 65 4.17 -8.67 -4.56
CA HIS A 65 5.21 -8.98 -5.53
C HIS A 65 5.05 -8.11 -6.76
N SER A 66 6.15 -7.89 -7.47
CA SER A 66 6.12 -7.35 -8.81
C SER A 66 7.23 -8.01 -9.62
N ALA A 67 7.17 -7.85 -10.92
CA ALA A 67 8.17 -8.41 -11.81
C ALA A 67 8.46 -7.45 -12.95
N SER A 68 9.72 -7.38 -13.33
CA SER A 68 10.17 -6.74 -14.55
C SER A 68 10.70 -7.81 -15.50
N LYS A 69 11.23 -7.38 -16.64
CA LYS A 69 11.75 -8.30 -17.63
C LYS A 69 12.86 -9.22 -17.09
N TYR A 70 13.69 -8.69 -16.20
CA TYR A 70 14.88 -9.41 -15.73
C TYR A 70 14.89 -9.70 -14.24
N SER A 71 13.91 -9.20 -13.49
CA SER A 71 13.94 -9.32 -12.04
C SER A 71 12.56 -9.54 -11.46
N VAL A 72 12.53 -10.26 -10.34
CA VAL A 72 11.33 -10.42 -9.52
C VAL A 72 11.58 -9.70 -8.21
N TYR A 73 10.59 -8.94 -7.74
CA TYR A 73 10.69 -8.16 -6.51
C TYR A 73 9.68 -8.68 -5.51
N GLU A 74 10.16 -8.90 -4.28
CA GLU A 74 9.31 -9.25 -3.15
C GLU A 74 9.36 -8.12 -2.14
N TYR A 75 8.18 -7.57 -1.81
CA TYR A 75 8.04 -6.46 -0.89
C TYR A 75 7.47 -6.94 0.43
N THR A 76 8.06 -6.49 1.52
CA THR A 76 7.60 -6.77 2.88
C THR A 76 7.52 -5.45 3.63
N PHE A 77 6.33 -5.04 4.02
CA PHE A 77 6.12 -3.79 4.73
C PHE A 77 5.58 -4.04 6.12
N LYS A 78 6.27 -3.52 7.12
CA LYS A 78 5.85 -3.59 8.52
C LYS A 78 5.48 -2.20 9.00
N LYS A 79 4.20 -1.99 9.26
CA LYS A 79 3.70 -0.73 9.80
C LYS A 79 4.11 -0.57 11.25
N SER A 80 4.38 0.66 11.66
CA SER A 80 4.55 0.98 13.07
C SER A 80 3.22 0.87 13.80
N TYR A 81 3.28 0.88 15.12
CA TYR A 81 2.08 0.75 15.95
C TYR A 81 1.01 1.80 15.63
N ASN A 82 1.42 3.04 15.42
CA ASN A 82 0.50 4.14 15.12
C ASN A 82 0.17 4.26 13.64
N ARG A 83 0.74 3.42 12.78
CA ARG A 83 0.55 3.42 11.33
C ARG A 83 1.05 4.69 10.62
N LEU A 84 1.77 5.56 11.30
CA LEU A 84 2.30 6.78 10.71
C LEU A 84 3.63 6.55 10.01
N SER A 85 4.25 5.41 10.25
CA SER A 85 5.52 5.04 9.62
C SER A 85 5.56 3.54 9.39
N GLY A 86 6.63 3.07 8.80
CA GLY A 86 6.86 1.66 8.59
C GLY A 86 8.21 1.41 7.96
N ILE A 87 8.62 0.16 7.97
CA ILE A 87 9.85 -0.29 7.32
C ILE A 87 9.49 -1.16 6.15
N LEU A 88 10.01 -0.81 4.98
CA LEU A 88 9.82 -1.57 3.76
C LEU A 88 11.12 -2.27 3.40
N LYS A 89 11.05 -3.58 3.20
CA LYS A 89 12.17 -4.37 2.71
C LYS A 89 11.84 -4.90 1.34
N VAL A 90 12.77 -4.77 0.41
CA VAL A 90 12.58 -5.22 -0.96
C VAL A 90 13.69 -6.20 -1.29
N LYS A 91 13.32 -7.40 -1.71
CA LYS A 91 14.24 -8.39 -2.23
C LYS A 91 14.12 -8.40 -3.75
N SER A 92 15.23 -8.14 -4.43
CA SER A 92 15.30 -8.21 -5.88
C SER A 92 16.06 -9.46 -6.29
N HIS A 93 15.41 -10.33 -7.06
CA HIS A 93 16.04 -11.53 -7.59
C HIS A 93 16.21 -11.38 -9.10
N HIS A 94 17.44 -11.41 -9.57
CA HIS A 94 17.76 -11.31 -10.99
C HIS A 94 17.60 -12.66 -11.67
N LEU A 95 16.75 -12.73 -12.69
CA LEU A 95 16.38 -14.00 -13.32
C LEU A 95 17.50 -14.63 -14.14
N VAL A 96 18.44 -13.84 -14.64
CA VAL A 96 19.54 -14.35 -15.48
C VAL A 96 20.72 -14.76 -14.62
N THR A 97 21.16 -13.89 -13.71
CA THR A 97 22.34 -14.12 -12.88
C THR A 97 22.04 -14.88 -11.60
N SER A 98 20.78 -14.99 -11.22
CA SER A 98 20.31 -15.55 -9.95
C SER A 98 20.83 -14.81 -8.73
N GLU A 99 21.26 -13.57 -8.88
CA GLU A 99 21.70 -12.73 -7.78
C GLU A 99 20.53 -12.13 -7.04
N ASP A 100 20.63 -12.10 -5.71
CA ASP A 100 19.66 -11.45 -4.84
C ASP A 100 20.26 -10.18 -4.29
N LYS A 101 19.45 -9.11 -4.28
CA LYS A 101 19.82 -7.84 -3.65
C LYS A 101 18.70 -7.44 -2.71
N TRP A 102 19.07 -6.84 -1.58
CA TRP A 102 18.14 -6.40 -0.55
C TRP A 102 18.22 -4.89 -0.42
N TYR A 103 17.05 -4.26 -0.30
CA TYR A 103 16.94 -2.82 -0.12
C TYR A 103 16.03 -2.55 1.06
N ASP A 104 16.46 -1.63 1.92
CA ASP A 104 15.68 -1.21 3.08
C ASP A 104 15.22 0.23 2.88
N TYR A 105 13.97 0.49 3.25
CA TYR A 105 13.37 1.81 3.14
C TYR A 105 12.68 2.17 4.44
N GLU A 106 12.81 3.43 4.83
CA GLU A 106 12.02 4.00 5.91
C GLU A 106 10.87 4.77 5.30
N CYS A 107 9.66 4.44 5.73
CA CYS A 107 8.45 5.02 5.16
C CYS A 107 7.72 5.84 6.22
N SER A 108 7.21 6.99 5.81
CA SER A 108 6.36 7.82 6.65
C SER A 108 5.09 8.18 5.92
N ILE A 109 4.02 8.40 6.68
CA ILE A 109 2.73 8.69 6.07
C ILE A 109 2.79 10.01 5.34
N SER A 110 2.32 9.99 4.11
CA SER A 110 2.25 11.18 3.27
C SER A 110 0.82 11.69 3.14
N GLY A 111 -0.15 10.78 3.25
CA GLY A 111 -1.54 11.15 3.17
C GLY A 111 -2.45 9.98 3.48
N LYS A 112 -3.65 10.31 3.95
CA LYS A 112 -4.70 9.34 4.21
C LYS A 112 -6.00 9.91 3.65
N GLN A 113 -6.64 9.16 2.77
CA GLN A 113 -7.88 9.58 2.12
C GLN A 113 -8.97 8.54 2.33
N PHE A 114 -10.16 9.04 2.48
CA PHE A 114 -11.33 8.21 2.67
C PHE A 114 -12.26 8.32 1.47
#